data_f3b653fc7708a8aaa4af4775d049e077
#
_entry.id   f3b653fc7708a8aaa4af4775d049e077
#
_cell.length_a   1.000
_cell.length_b   1.000
_cell.length_c   1.000
_cell.angle_alpha   90.00
_cell.angle_beta   90.00
_cell.angle_gamma   90.00
#
_symmetry.space_group_name_H-M   'P 1'
#
loop_
_entity.id
_entity.type
_entity.pdbx_description
1 polymer ?
#
loop_
_entity_poly.entity_id
_entity_poly.type
_entity_poly.pdbx_seq_one_letter_code
_entity_poly.pdbx_strand_id
1 'polypeptide(L)'
;MEVQKIKPEPACYHAVNPEKLRTARFLERPNRFLVRCSLEGQDIEAFLPNPGRLWEILLPGTELLISKDGVREGRKTAYTVIAAKKKNTFILLHTHLTNDAAEFLLKVGKVPGLEGWRVAKREAVFGRSRFDFLLEKDGRRLILEVKSCSLFGERLAMFPDAPSDRGRKHVEELAGLAEEGVSGAVLFLVQ
;
A
#
# COMPACT_ATOMS: atom_id res chain seq x y z
N MET A 1 22.01 26.54 -9.80
CA MET A 1 21.80 25.08 -9.99
C MET A 1 20.29 24.88 -9.97
N GLU A 2 19.67 24.78 -11.15
CA GLU A 2 18.24 24.54 -11.28
C GLU A 2 17.93 23.12 -10.82
N VAL A 3 17.03 23.00 -9.83
CA VAL A 3 16.45 21.73 -9.44
C VAL A 3 15.49 21.31 -10.55
N GLN A 4 15.92 20.41 -11.42
CA GLN A 4 15.02 19.78 -12.38
C GLN A 4 13.87 19.14 -11.63
N LYS A 5 12.67 19.70 -11.82
CA LYS A 5 11.42 19.06 -11.43
C LYS A 5 11.29 17.77 -12.25
N ILE A 6 11.71 16.66 -11.68
CA ILE A 6 11.40 15.33 -12.20
C ILE A 6 9.88 15.19 -12.11
N LYS A 7 9.20 15.28 -13.25
CA LYS A 7 7.80 14.82 -13.31
C LYS A 7 7.86 13.31 -13.04
N PRO A 8 7.19 12.82 -11.98
CA PRO A 8 7.13 11.39 -11.77
C PRO A 8 6.31 10.79 -12.92
N GLU A 9 6.93 9.98 -13.77
CA GLU A 9 6.16 9.04 -14.59
C GLU A 9 5.59 7.98 -13.65
N PRO A 10 4.28 7.86 -13.57
CA PRO A 10 3.66 7.10 -12.49
C PRO A 10 3.39 5.67 -12.90
N ALA A 11 4.26 4.74 -12.55
CA ALA A 11 3.97 3.31 -12.71
C ALA A 11 2.82 2.82 -11.79
N CYS A 12 2.52 3.52 -10.70
CA CYS A 12 1.32 3.27 -9.92
C CYS A 12 0.00 3.64 -10.63
N TYR A 13 0.06 4.46 -11.67
CA TYR A 13 -1.14 4.88 -12.43
C TYR A 13 -1.69 3.78 -13.34
N HIS A 14 -0.92 2.77 -13.70
CA HIS A 14 -1.46 1.65 -14.49
C HIS A 14 -2.41 0.75 -13.71
N ALA A 15 -2.29 0.72 -12.38
CA ALA A 15 -3.19 -0.06 -11.52
C ALA A 15 -4.53 0.64 -11.24
N VAL A 16 -4.58 1.98 -11.38
CA VAL A 16 -5.80 2.79 -11.19
C VAL A 16 -5.98 3.70 -12.40
N ASN A 17 -7.09 3.52 -13.14
CA ASN A 17 -7.40 4.39 -14.26
C ASN A 17 -7.74 5.81 -13.75
N PRO A 18 -6.94 6.84 -14.11
CA PRO A 18 -7.16 8.21 -13.65
C PRO A 18 -8.54 8.77 -14.00
N GLU A 19 -9.13 8.37 -15.13
CA GLU A 19 -10.46 8.81 -15.58
C GLU A 19 -11.58 8.33 -14.66
N LYS A 20 -11.33 7.24 -13.92
CA LYS A 20 -12.28 6.67 -12.94
C LYS A 20 -12.14 7.28 -11.56
N LEU A 21 -11.10 8.09 -11.31
CA LEU A 21 -10.88 8.71 -10.02
C LEU A 21 -11.86 9.86 -9.80
N ARG A 22 -12.39 9.91 -8.57
CA ARG A 22 -13.29 10.98 -8.09
C ARG A 22 -12.84 11.39 -6.71
N THR A 23 -13.10 12.63 -6.36
CA THR A 23 -12.89 13.17 -5.03
C THR A 23 -14.20 13.14 -4.25
N ALA A 24 -14.17 12.54 -3.06
CA ALA A 24 -15.30 12.48 -2.14
C ALA A 24 -14.88 12.95 -0.74
N ARG A 25 -15.85 13.26 0.13
CA ARG A 25 -15.60 13.64 1.52
C ARG A 25 -16.01 12.52 2.45
N PHE A 26 -15.09 12.09 3.29
CA PHE A 26 -15.34 11.07 4.30
C PHE A 26 -16.41 11.54 5.29
N LEU A 27 -17.37 10.68 5.58
CA LEU A 27 -18.41 10.89 6.59
C LEU A 27 -18.19 9.97 7.79
N GLU A 28 -18.23 8.66 7.57
CA GLU A 28 -18.06 7.66 8.61
C GLU A 28 -17.52 6.33 8.06
N ARG A 29 -17.08 5.47 8.97
CA ARG A 29 -16.60 4.13 8.67
C ARG A 29 -17.43 3.10 9.44
N PRO A 30 -18.54 2.61 8.88
CA PRO A 30 -19.47 1.68 9.56
C PRO A 30 -18.82 0.36 9.95
N ASN A 31 -17.84 -0.10 9.17
CA ASN A 31 -17.06 -1.28 9.49
C ASN A 31 -15.66 -1.21 8.85
N ARG A 32 -14.83 -2.24 9.11
CA ARG A 32 -13.43 -2.28 8.69
C ARG A 32 -13.21 -2.07 7.17
N PHE A 33 -14.18 -2.45 6.35
CA PHE A 33 -14.05 -2.46 4.90
C PHE A 33 -15.05 -1.58 4.16
N LEU A 34 -15.87 -0.80 4.89
CA LEU A 34 -16.88 0.07 4.32
C LEU A 34 -16.69 1.49 4.82
N VAL A 35 -16.74 2.42 3.89
CA VAL A 35 -16.72 3.87 4.14
C VAL A 35 -17.98 4.47 3.54
N ARG A 36 -18.64 5.36 4.30
CA ARG A 36 -19.62 6.31 3.76
C ARG A 36 -18.93 7.63 3.48
N CYS A 37 -19.19 8.19 2.32
CA CYS A 37 -18.63 9.46 1.89
C CYS A 37 -19.62 10.23 1.02
N SER A 38 -19.47 11.55 0.98
CA SER A 38 -20.27 12.42 0.11
C SER A 38 -19.52 12.66 -1.19
N LEU A 39 -20.13 12.29 -2.31
CA LEU A 39 -19.68 12.53 -3.67
C LEU A 39 -20.68 13.45 -4.38
N GLU A 40 -20.23 14.67 -4.73
CA GLU A 40 -21.09 15.66 -5.42
C GLU A 40 -22.41 15.95 -4.68
N GLY A 41 -22.36 15.93 -3.33
CA GLY A 41 -23.52 16.17 -2.46
C GLY A 41 -24.41 14.94 -2.22
N GLN A 42 -24.08 13.80 -2.78
CA GLN A 42 -24.80 12.54 -2.55
C GLN A 42 -23.99 11.60 -1.64
N ASP A 43 -24.65 10.99 -0.67
CA ASP A 43 -24.05 9.99 0.19
C ASP A 43 -23.93 8.66 -0.54
N ILE A 44 -22.72 8.13 -0.59
CA ILE A 44 -22.40 6.86 -1.22
C ILE A 44 -21.60 5.94 -0.29
N GLU A 45 -21.61 4.66 -0.61
CA GLU A 45 -20.76 3.68 0.04
C GLU A 45 -19.58 3.28 -0.87
N ALA A 46 -18.38 3.20 -0.27
CA ALA A 46 -17.15 2.79 -0.96
C ALA A 46 -16.45 1.68 -0.18
N PHE A 47 -15.92 0.70 -0.89
CA PHE A 47 -15.07 -0.35 -0.33
C PHE A 47 -13.72 0.23 0.07
N LEU A 48 -13.26 -0.08 1.27
CA LEU A 48 -11.94 0.27 1.78
C LEU A 48 -11.10 -0.99 1.95
N PRO A 49 -10.18 -1.30 1.03
CA PRO A 49 -9.30 -2.48 1.12
C PRO A 49 -8.15 -2.27 2.10
N ASN A 50 -8.46 -1.88 3.34
CA ASN A 50 -7.48 -1.64 4.39
C ASN A 50 -8.05 -2.03 5.76
N PRO A 51 -7.48 -3.07 6.43
CA PRO A 51 -7.94 -3.49 7.75
C PRO A 51 -7.44 -2.62 8.89
N GLY A 52 -6.49 -1.70 8.67
CA GLY A 52 -5.94 -0.78 9.66
C GLY A 52 -7.01 0.10 10.31
N ARG A 53 -6.71 0.67 11.46
CA ARG A 53 -7.64 1.53 12.20
C ARG A 53 -7.85 2.87 11.52
N LEU A 54 -6.75 3.51 11.05
CA LEU A 54 -6.74 4.73 10.26
C LEU A 54 -7.42 5.94 10.96
N TRP A 55 -7.47 5.95 12.28
CA TRP A 55 -8.22 6.96 13.06
C TRP A 55 -7.71 8.39 12.85
N GLU A 56 -6.39 8.54 12.63
CA GLU A 56 -5.75 9.84 12.40
C GLU A 56 -5.78 10.28 10.92
N ILE A 57 -6.35 9.46 10.04
CA ILE A 57 -6.48 9.73 8.61
C ILE A 57 -7.95 9.91 8.23
N LEU A 58 -8.82 9.01 8.68
CA LEU A 58 -10.25 9.01 8.37
C LEU A 58 -11.04 9.84 9.39
N LEU A 59 -10.88 11.14 9.33
CA LEU A 59 -11.64 12.12 10.12
C LEU A 59 -12.80 12.67 9.27
N PRO A 60 -13.98 12.96 9.88
CA PRO A 60 -15.09 13.55 9.16
C PRO A 60 -14.67 14.78 8.33
N GLY A 61 -15.07 14.80 7.05
CA GLY A 61 -14.68 15.84 6.10
C GLY A 61 -13.35 15.60 5.37
N THR A 62 -12.56 14.58 5.74
CA THR A 62 -11.34 14.23 5.01
C THR A 62 -11.64 13.97 3.53
N GLU A 63 -10.82 14.56 2.67
CA GLU A 63 -10.90 14.34 1.23
C GLU A 63 -10.36 12.94 0.88
N LEU A 64 -11.19 12.16 0.21
CA LEU A 64 -10.86 10.84 -0.28
C LEU A 64 -10.70 10.86 -1.79
N LEU A 65 -9.72 10.10 -2.29
CA LEU A 65 -9.64 9.71 -3.68
C LEU A 65 -10.26 8.32 -3.82
N ILE A 66 -11.33 8.23 -4.59
CA ILE A 66 -12.08 6.98 -4.82
C ILE A 66 -12.07 6.62 -6.30
N SER A 67 -12.05 5.32 -6.62
CA SER A 67 -12.18 4.81 -7.99
C SER A 67 -13.57 4.26 -8.23
N LYS A 68 -14.17 4.59 -9.38
CA LYS A 68 -15.45 4.02 -9.83
C LYS A 68 -15.17 2.72 -10.60
N ASP A 69 -15.25 1.59 -9.92
CA ASP A 69 -14.98 0.27 -10.51
C ASP A 69 -16.23 -0.42 -11.08
N GLY A 70 -17.40 0.11 -10.77
CA GLY A 70 -18.69 -0.51 -11.05
C GLY A 70 -19.03 -1.62 -10.04
N VAL A 71 -20.28 -2.05 -10.06
CA VAL A 71 -20.73 -3.20 -9.28
C VAL A 71 -20.29 -4.48 -9.99
N ARG A 72 -19.58 -5.36 -9.28
CA ARG A 72 -19.19 -6.69 -9.76
C ARG A 72 -19.93 -7.75 -8.97
N GLU A 73 -20.06 -8.95 -9.52
CA GLU A 73 -20.63 -10.08 -8.81
C GLU A 73 -19.93 -10.30 -7.46
N GLY A 74 -20.70 -10.40 -6.39
CA GLY A 74 -20.20 -10.50 -5.01
C GLY A 74 -19.76 -9.18 -4.35
N ARG A 75 -19.79 -8.04 -5.06
CA ARG A 75 -19.39 -6.72 -4.55
C ARG A 75 -20.58 -5.76 -4.46
N LYS A 76 -20.88 -5.27 -3.24
CA LYS A 76 -22.03 -4.39 -2.98
C LYS A 76 -21.80 -2.93 -3.33
N THR A 77 -20.54 -2.48 -3.46
CA THR A 77 -20.18 -1.08 -3.68
C THR A 77 -19.63 -0.84 -5.08
N ALA A 78 -20.03 0.26 -5.72
CA ALA A 78 -19.52 0.68 -7.04
C ALA A 78 -18.17 1.40 -6.97
N TYR A 79 -17.75 1.82 -5.77
CA TYR A 79 -16.55 2.62 -5.54
C TYR A 79 -15.58 1.93 -4.62
N THR A 80 -14.27 2.21 -4.82
CA THR A 80 -13.17 1.79 -3.95
C THR A 80 -12.39 2.99 -3.48
N VAL A 81 -12.07 3.05 -2.19
CA VAL A 81 -11.15 4.06 -1.65
C VAL A 81 -9.73 3.71 -2.07
N ILE A 82 -9.05 4.67 -2.68
CA ILE A 82 -7.66 4.57 -3.12
C ILE A 82 -6.74 5.26 -2.11
N ALA A 83 -7.05 6.51 -1.77
CA ALA A 83 -6.22 7.32 -0.89
C ALA A 83 -7.06 8.29 -0.08
N ALA A 84 -6.50 8.83 0.99
CA ALA A 84 -7.05 9.92 1.78
C ALA A 84 -6.04 11.05 1.89
N LYS A 85 -6.53 12.29 1.90
CA LYS A 85 -5.69 13.48 2.05
C LYS A 85 -5.29 13.68 3.50
N LYS A 86 -4.00 13.86 3.73
CA LYS A 86 -3.43 14.25 5.03
C LYS A 86 -2.52 15.46 4.81
N LYS A 87 -2.85 16.60 5.36
CA LYS A 87 -2.18 17.88 5.06
C LYS A 87 -2.20 18.16 3.54
N ASN A 88 -1.06 18.24 2.89
CA ASN A 88 -0.91 18.56 1.46
C ASN A 88 -0.62 17.35 0.56
N THR A 89 -0.72 16.11 1.09
CA THR A 89 -0.44 14.89 0.33
C THR A 89 -1.58 13.89 0.44
N PHE A 90 -1.62 12.93 -0.47
CA PHE A 90 -2.51 11.79 -0.40
C PHE A 90 -1.77 10.58 0.15
N ILE A 91 -2.38 9.93 1.12
CA ILE A 91 -1.92 8.70 1.75
C ILE A 91 -2.60 7.53 1.07
N LEU A 92 -1.83 6.60 0.51
CA LEU A 92 -2.36 5.41 -0.14
C LEU A 92 -3.03 4.49 0.89
N LEU A 93 -4.33 4.29 0.78
CA LEU A 93 -5.10 3.42 1.66
C LEU A 93 -5.37 2.04 1.04
N HIS A 94 -5.31 1.92 -0.27
CA HIS A 94 -5.55 0.67 -0.99
C HIS A 94 -4.35 -0.28 -0.83
N THR A 95 -4.41 -1.20 0.16
CA THR A 95 -3.25 -2.04 0.52
C THR A 95 -2.73 -2.94 -0.61
N HIS A 96 -3.59 -3.37 -1.54
CA HIS A 96 -3.13 -4.17 -2.68
C HIS A 96 -2.24 -3.38 -3.66
N LEU A 97 -2.36 -2.04 -3.70
CA LEU A 97 -1.49 -1.19 -4.51
C LEU A 97 -0.13 -0.93 -3.87
N THR A 98 0.05 -1.29 -2.60
CA THR A 98 1.32 -1.13 -1.89
C THR A 98 2.45 -1.90 -2.58
N ASN A 99 2.18 -3.13 -3.02
CA ASN A 99 3.16 -3.95 -3.72
C ASN A 99 3.50 -3.40 -5.12
N ASP A 100 2.53 -2.79 -5.80
CA ASP A 100 2.79 -2.13 -7.09
C ASP A 100 3.67 -0.89 -6.90
N ALA A 101 3.43 -0.11 -5.84
CA ALA A 101 4.27 1.02 -5.46
C ALA A 101 5.70 0.57 -5.07
N ALA A 102 5.83 -0.50 -4.27
CA ALA A 102 7.12 -1.06 -3.89
C ALA A 102 7.91 -1.54 -5.12
N GLU A 103 7.28 -2.27 -6.03
CA GLU A 103 7.91 -2.73 -7.27
C GLU A 103 8.38 -1.56 -8.13
N PHE A 104 7.57 -0.51 -8.24
CA PHE A 104 7.98 0.70 -8.95
C PHE A 104 9.21 1.33 -8.32
N LEU A 105 9.23 1.52 -7.01
CA LEU A 105 10.37 2.10 -6.29
C LEU A 105 11.64 1.26 -6.46
N LEU A 106 11.53 -0.07 -6.46
CA LEU A 106 12.62 -0.98 -6.77
C LEU A 106 13.13 -0.78 -8.19
N LYS A 107 12.24 -0.73 -9.19
CA LYS A 107 12.59 -0.53 -10.61
C LYS A 107 13.32 0.78 -10.88
N VAL A 108 12.93 1.85 -10.19
CA VAL A 108 13.58 3.17 -10.34
C VAL A 108 14.75 3.39 -9.37
N GLY A 109 15.16 2.36 -8.61
CA GLY A 109 16.28 2.41 -7.68
C GLY A 109 16.09 3.37 -6.50
N LYS A 110 14.86 3.55 -6.04
CA LYS A 110 14.50 4.47 -4.95
C LYS A 110 14.30 3.79 -3.59
N VAL A 111 14.68 2.52 -3.47
CA VAL A 111 14.68 1.79 -2.19
C VAL A 111 16.11 1.73 -1.66
N PRO A 112 16.44 2.49 -0.58
CA PRO A 112 17.80 2.51 -0.03
C PRO A 112 18.25 1.11 0.39
N GLY A 113 19.49 0.73 0.01
CA GLY A 113 20.06 -0.58 0.29
C GLY A 113 19.62 -1.70 -0.67
N LEU A 114 18.68 -1.42 -1.57
CA LEU A 114 18.23 -2.36 -2.61
C LEU A 114 18.52 -1.87 -4.03
N GLU A 115 19.49 -0.98 -4.20
CA GLU A 115 19.89 -0.46 -5.49
C GLU A 115 20.44 -1.58 -6.39
N GLY A 116 19.90 -1.67 -7.60
CA GLY A 116 20.27 -2.67 -8.60
C GLY A 116 19.66 -4.06 -8.40
N TRP A 117 18.88 -4.26 -7.32
CA TRP A 117 18.07 -5.47 -7.20
C TRP A 117 16.89 -5.41 -8.17
N ARG A 118 16.55 -6.55 -8.76
CA ARG A 118 15.43 -6.68 -9.69
C ARG A 118 14.41 -7.66 -9.15
N VAL A 119 13.14 -7.39 -9.37
CA VAL A 119 12.05 -8.32 -9.04
C VAL A 119 12.13 -9.51 -10.00
N ALA A 120 12.50 -10.68 -9.49
CA ALA A 120 12.50 -11.93 -10.22
C ALA A 120 11.12 -12.60 -10.18
N LYS A 121 10.42 -12.49 -9.03
CA LYS A 121 9.08 -13.06 -8.86
C LYS A 121 8.28 -12.28 -7.83
N ARG A 122 6.99 -12.06 -8.13
CA ARG A 122 5.98 -11.63 -7.14
C ARG A 122 5.37 -12.85 -6.49
N GLU A 123 4.84 -12.67 -5.27
CA GLU A 123 4.13 -13.71 -4.53
C GLU A 123 4.94 -15.02 -4.44
N ALA A 124 6.21 -14.88 -4.07
CA ALA A 124 7.15 -16.00 -4.04
C ALA A 124 6.91 -16.90 -2.83
N VAL A 125 6.74 -18.20 -3.07
CA VAL A 125 6.50 -19.19 -2.03
C VAL A 125 7.83 -19.74 -1.52
N PHE A 126 8.04 -19.66 -0.20
CA PHE A 126 9.16 -20.27 0.52
C PHE A 126 8.61 -20.95 1.79
N GLY A 127 8.93 -22.22 1.97
CA GLY A 127 8.38 -22.99 3.07
C GLY A 127 6.85 -23.04 3.03
N ARG A 128 6.21 -22.54 4.09
CA ARG A 128 4.74 -22.48 4.22
C ARG A 128 4.17 -21.08 3.94
N SER A 129 5.02 -20.11 3.68
CA SER A 129 4.61 -18.72 3.44
C SER A 129 4.81 -18.26 2.01
N ARG A 130 4.03 -17.26 1.66
CA ARG A 130 4.09 -16.54 0.40
C ARG A 130 4.48 -15.11 0.70
N PHE A 131 5.69 -14.73 0.28
CA PHE A 131 6.28 -13.40 0.45
C PHE A 131 6.02 -12.54 -0.79
N ASP A 132 6.04 -11.23 -0.60
CA ASP A 132 5.65 -10.28 -1.65
C ASP A 132 6.56 -10.35 -2.87
N PHE A 133 7.89 -10.43 -2.67
CA PHE A 133 8.85 -10.49 -3.77
C PHE A 133 10.02 -11.43 -3.50
N LEU A 134 10.48 -12.07 -4.57
CA LEU A 134 11.83 -12.58 -4.70
C LEU A 134 12.62 -11.60 -5.55
N LEU A 135 13.72 -11.08 -5.02
CA LEU A 135 14.64 -10.19 -5.71
C LEU A 135 15.91 -10.93 -6.11
N GLU A 136 16.53 -10.50 -7.21
CA GLU A 136 17.81 -11.02 -7.70
C GLU A 136 18.76 -9.90 -8.07
N LYS A 137 20.05 -10.07 -7.71
CA LYS A 137 21.17 -9.21 -8.09
C LYS A 137 22.48 -10.01 -8.10
N ASP A 138 23.20 -10.00 -9.22
CA ASP A 138 24.52 -10.63 -9.36
C ASP A 138 24.56 -12.08 -8.85
N GLY A 139 23.56 -12.89 -9.23
CA GLY A 139 23.41 -14.28 -8.82
C GLY A 139 22.93 -14.49 -7.38
N ARG A 140 22.79 -13.43 -6.60
CA ARG A 140 22.25 -13.48 -5.22
C ARG A 140 20.74 -13.32 -5.24
N ARG A 141 20.08 -13.93 -4.25
CA ARG A 141 18.63 -13.87 -4.04
C ARG A 141 18.30 -13.25 -2.70
N LEU A 142 17.19 -12.51 -2.65
CA LEU A 142 16.66 -11.90 -1.43
C LEU A 142 15.14 -12.00 -1.42
N ILE A 143 14.59 -12.51 -0.34
CA ILE A 143 13.14 -12.50 -0.10
C ILE A 143 12.76 -11.16 0.52
N LEU A 144 11.79 -10.48 -0.07
CA LEU A 144 11.32 -9.19 0.42
C LEU A 144 9.84 -9.29 0.82
N GLU A 145 9.57 -8.91 2.06
CA GLU A 145 8.21 -8.69 2.58
C GLU A 145 7.95 -7.19 2.67
N VAL A 146 6.82 -6.72 2.15
CA VAL A 146 6.44 -5.30 2.15
C VAL A 146 5.35 -5.04 3.19
N LYS A 147 5.53 -4.00 3.97
CA LYS A 147 4.56 -3.54 4.97
C LYS A 147 4.18 -2.09 4.71
N SER A 148 2.88 -1.83 4.51
CA SER A 148 2.36 -0.45 4.44
C SER A 148 2.28 0.13 5.84
N CYS A 149 2.90 1.29 6.05
CA CYS A 149 2.88 2.00 7.32
C CYS A 149 2.10 3.31 7.16
N SER A 150 0.85 3.31 7.61
CA SER A 150 -0.06 4.46 7.56
C SER A 150 -0.10 5.27 8.85
N LEU A 151 0.45 4.73 9.95
CA LEU A 151 0.55 5.44 11.23
C LEU A 151 1.90 6.14 11.32
N PHE A 152 1.91 7.45 11.03
CA PHE A 152 3.14 8.25 11.03
C PHE A 152 2.90 9.70 11.42
N GLY A 153 3.92 10.31 12.04
CA GLY A 153 4.03 11.72 12.32
C GLY A 153 5.16 12.36 11.50
N GLU A 154 5.69 13.47 11.97
CA GLU A 154 6.77 14.20 11.27
C GLU A 154 8.13 13.49 11.32
N ARG A 155 8.39 12.74 12.39
CA ARG A 155 9.69 12.09 12.66
C ARG A 155 9.57 10.61 13.02
N LEU A 156 8.37 10.11 13.19
CA LEU A 156 8.13 8.76 13.67
C LEU A 156 7.08 8.07 12.80
N ALA A 157 7.40 6.86 12.38
CA ALA A 157 6.43 5.94 11.78
C ALA A 157 6.28 4.73 12.70
N MET A 158 5.06 4.26 12.91
CA MET A 158 4.75 3.15 13.79
C MET A 158 4.04 2.04 13.02
N PHE A 159 4.48 0.82 13.25
CA PHE A 159 3.89 -0.38 12.67
C PHE A 159 3.86 -1.48 13.75
N PRO A 160 2.81 -2.29 13.84
CA PRO A 160 1.56 -2.22 13.07
C PRO A 160 0.57 -1.19 13.63
N ASP A 161 -0.31 -0.65 12.79
CA ASP A 161 -1.46 0.17 13.19
C ASP A 161 -2.50 -0.63 14.00
N ALA A 162 -2.59 -1.95 13.73
CA ALA A 162 -3.40 -2.89 14.49
C ALA A 162 -2.65 -4.22 14.67
N PRO A 163 -2.83 -4.95 15.78
CA PRO A 163 -2.24 -6.27 15.97
C PRO A 163 -2.52 -7.19 14.77
N SER A 164 -1.49 -7.91 14.31
CA SER A 164 -1.55 -8.76 13.14
C SER A 164 -0.76 -10.06 13.36
N ASP A 165 -1.46 -11.14 13.72
CA ASP A 165 -0.84 -12.46 13.87
C ASP A 165 -0.23 -12.94 12.55
N ARG A 166 -0.89 -12.67 11.42
CA ARG A 166 -0.34 -12.95 10.10
C ARG A 166 0.95 -12.19 9.85
N GLY A 167 1.00 -10.89 10.22
CA GLY A 167 2.19 -10.06 10.04
C GLY A 167 3.36 -10.58 10.88
N ARG A 168 3.10 -10.96 12.14
CA ARG A 168 4.07 -11.57 13.04
C ARG A 168 4.61 -12.87 12.46
N LYS A 169 3.74 -13.78 12.07
CA LYS A 169 4.10 -15.08 11.47
C LYS A 169 5.00 -14.91 10.25
N HIS A 170 4.69 -13.98 9.33
CA HIS A 170 5.53 -13.74 8.15
C HIS A 170 6.95 -13.29 8.52
N VAL A 171 7.09 -12.43 9.55
CA VAL A 171 8.41 -11.96 10.00
C VAL A 171 9.18 -13.08 10.70
N GLU A 172 8.52 -13.90 11.54
CA GLU A 172 9.11 -15.06 12.19
C GLU A 172 9.60 -16.09 11.16
N GLU A 173 8.82 -16.39 10.13
CA GLU A 173 9.22 -17.30 9.05
C GLU A 173 10.36 -16.73 8.21
N LEU A 174 10.36 -15.40 7.94
CA LEU A 174 11.47 -14.76 7.24
C LEU A 174 12.77 -14.83 8.06
N ALA A 175 12.68 -14.68 9.38
CA ALA A 175 13.81 -14.84 10.28
C ALA A 175 14.34 -16.29 10.28
N GLY A 176 13.46 -17.28 10.33
CA GLY A 176 13.85 -18.70 10.23
C GLY A 176 14.56 -19.02 8.92
N LEU A 177 14.07 -18.51 7.79
CA LEU A 177 14.74 -18.67 6.49
C LEU A 177 16.14 -18.00 6.47
N ALA A 178 16.32 -16.88 7.18
CA ALA A 178 17.62 -16.24 7.30
C ALA A 178 18.63 -17.09 8.09
N GLU A 179 18.19 -17.83 9.12
CA GLU A 179 19.01 -18.81 9.86
C GLU A 179 19.43 -19.98 8.96
N GLU A 180 18.62 -20.34 7.96
CA GLU A 180 18.94 -21.34 6.94
C GLU A 180 19.84 -20.80 5.81
N GLY A 181 20.29 -19.52 5.90
CA GLY A 181 21.17 -18.88 4.95
C GLY A 181 20.45 -18.21 3.75
N VAL A 182 19.13 -18.08 3.80
CA VAL A 182 18.35 -17.38 2.78
C VAL A 182 18.27 -15.90 3.16
N SER A 183 18.78 -15.00 2.29
CA SER A 183 18.67 -13.56 2.54
C SER A 183 17.22 -13.08 2.58
N GLY A 184 16.84 -12.35 3.61
CA GLY A 184 15.52 -11.78 3.79
C GLY A 184 15.55 -10.31 4.22
N ALA A 185 14.55 -9.55 3.83
CA ALA A 185 14.35 -8.17 4.24
C ALA A 185 12.87 -7.81 4.39
N VAL A 186 12.59 -6.81 5.23
CA VAL A 186 11.27 -6.18 5.35
C VAL A 186 11.35 -4.74 4.90
N LEU A 187 10.52 -4.35 3.95
CA LEU A 187 10.38 -2.99 3.46
C LEU A 187 9.15 -2.33 4.09
N PHE A 188 9.36 -1.35 4.95
CA PHE A 188 8.28 -0.50 5.43
C PHE A 188 8.06 0.67 4.47
N LEU A 189 6.92 0.67 3.79
CA LEU A 189 6.46 1.77 2.96
C LEU A 189 5.70 2.77 3.85
N VAL A 190 6.39 3.82 4.28
CA VAL A 190 5.78 4.95 5.00
C VAL A 190 5.12 5.86 3.97
N GLN A 191 3.88 6.25 4.23
CA GLN A 191 3.04 6.98 3.27
C GLN A 191 3.28 8.50 3.31
#